data_aed1683caa0bebf07cc3998b62b3f7b5
#
_entry.id   aed1683caa0bebf07cc3998b62b3f7b5
#
_cell.length_a   1.000
_cell.length_b   1.000
_cell.length_c   1.000
_cell.angle_alpha   90.00
_cell.angle_beta   90.00
_cell.angle_gamma   90.00
#
_symmetry.space_group_name_H-M   'P 1'
#
loop_
_entity.id
_entity.type
_entity.pdbx_description
1 polymer ?
#
loop_
_entity_poly.entity_id
_entity_poly.type
_entity_poly.pdbx_seq_one_letter_code
_entity_poly.pdbx_strand_id
1 'polypeptide(L)'
;MDYQRNSIVRYLYYFSLTGLLILYLFPGSLIGWLIWQDFSRQPDFIPNPIGTSINHALAFFYLSILGLLSYRTSFNQTVIFLLALSIVLELFHLIIPNRSFQSLDLFANLLGTLLAIVIIFFYKRLKNGKI
;
A
#
# COMPACT_ATOMS: atom_id res chain seq x y z
N MET A 1 22.82 -16.21 -5.47
CA MET A 1 22.39 -15.23 -4.44
C MET A 1 21.11 -14.46 -4.80
N ASP A 2 20.89 -14.11 -6.04
CA ASP A 2 19.70 -13.30 -6.45
C ASP A 2 18.36 -14.02 -6.38
N TYR A 3 18.32 -15.34 -6.52
CA TYR A 3 17.06 -16.10 -6.51
C TYR A 3 16.42 -16.17 -5.12
N GLN A 4 17.22 -16.43 -4.08
CA GLN A 4 16.71 -16.51 -2.70
C GLN A 4 16.25 -15.13 -2.19
N ARG A 5 16.98 -14.05 -2.52
CA ARG A 5 16.61 -12.69 -2.14
C ARG A 5 15.28 -12.27 -2.74
N ASN A 6 15.00 -12.65 -3.99
CA ASN A 6 13.71 -12.38 -4.62
C ASN A 6 12.55 -13.17 -3.99
N SER A 7 12.81 -14.38 -3.51
CA SER A 7 11.81 -15.20 -2.83
C SER A 7 11.36 -14.55 -1.51
N ILE A 8 12.31 -14.08 -0.69
CA ILE A 8 12.00 -13.39 0.57
C ILE A 8 11.16 -12.13 0.33
N VAL A 9 11.58 -11.28 -0.62
CA VAL A 9 10.83 -10.06 -0.97
C VAL A 9 9.42 -10.39 -1.45
N ARG A 10 9.26 -11.48 -2.21
CA ARG A 10 7.95 -11.94 -2.68
C ARG A 10 7.06 -12.42 -1.53
N TYR A 11 7.59 -13.17 -0.57
CA TYR A 11 6.84 -13.57 0.62
C TYR A 11 6.44 -12.37 1.47
N LEU A 12 7.35 -11.41 1.68
CA LEU A 12 7.04 -10.16 2.37
C LEU A 12 5.96 -9.36 1.64
N TYR A 13 6.01 -9.30 0.32
CA TYR A 13 4.98 -8.63 -0.48
C TYR A 13 3.61 -9.26 -0.27
N TYR A 14 3.48 -10.57 -0.43
CA TYR A 14 2.19 -11.24 -0.27
C TYR A 14 1.68 -11.18 1.16
N PHE A 15 2.57 -11.31 2.15
CA PHE A 15 2.21 -11.14 3.55
C PHE A 15 1.68 -9.73 3.83
N SER A 16 2.39 -8.69 3.35
CA SER A 16 1.98 -7.30 3.49
C SER A 16 0.69 -6.98 2.73
N LEU A 17 0.55 -7.52 1.51
CA LEU A 17 -0.68 -7.38 0.72
C LEU A 17 -1.88 -7.99 1.44
N THR A 18 -1.74 -9.22 1.97
CA THR A 18 -2.80 -9.87 2.74
C THR A 18 -3.16 -9.06 3.99
N GLY A 19 -2.16 -8.59 4.74
CA GLY A 19 -2.38 -7.74 5.91
C GLY A 19 -3.10 -6.43 5.54
N LEU A 20 -2.68 -5.78 4.46
CA LEU A 20 -3.33 -4.56 3.97
C LEU A 20 -4.79 -4.83 3.58
N LEU A 21 -5.07 -5.91 2.84
CA LEU A 21 -6.42 -6.27 2.45
C LEU A 21 -7.32 -6.52 3.66
N ILE A 22 -6.82 -7.23 4.67
CA ILE A 22 -7.55 -7.47 5.92
C ILE A 22 -7.88 -6.13 6.59
N LEU A 23 -6.90 -5.23 6.73
CA LEU A 23 -7.09 -3.93 7.38
C LEU A 23 -8.06 -3.02 6.61
N TYR A 24 -7.98 -3.02 5.27
CA TYR A 24 -8.84 -2.19 4.43
C TYR A 24 -10.28 -2.70 4.31
N LEU A 25 -10.45 -4.01 4.21
CA LEU A 25 -11.77 -4.63 3.99
C LEU A 25 -12.49 -4.95 5.30
N PHE A 26 -11.84 -4.80 6.45
CA PHE A 26 -12.45 -5.02 7.75
C PHE A 26 -13.50 -3.93 8.05
N PRO A 27 -14.70 -4.27 8.50
CA PRO A 27 -15.74 -3.30 8.82
C PRO A 27 -15.36 -2.49 10.08
N GLY A 28 -14.92 -1.25 9.88
CA GLY A 28 -14.39 -0.39 10.92
C GLY A 28 -12.87 -0.53 11.10
N SER A 29 -12.37 -0.24 12.28
CA SER A 29 -10.95 -0.31 12.62
C SER A 29 -10.61 -1.60 13.35
N LEU A 30 -9.97 -2.56 12.66
CA LEU A 30 -9.49 -3.79 13.30
C LEU A 30 -8.47 -3.49 14.43
N ILE A 31 -7.55 -2.58 14.17
CA ILE A 31 -6.53 -2.19 15.15
C ILE A 31 -7.18 -1.46 16.33
N GLY A 32 -8.15 -0.57 16.06
CA GLY A 32 -8.93 0.10 17.09
C GLY A 32 -9.67 -0.88 17.99
N TRP A 33 -10.27 -1.90 17.40
CA TRP A 33 -10.92 -2.95 18.14
C TRP A 33 -9.95 -3.78 18.99
N LEU A 34 -8.82 -4.18 18.43
CA LEU A 34 -7.84 -4.99 19.16
C LEU A 34 -7.21 -4.25 20.35
N ILE A 35 -6.97 -2.94 20.23
CA ILE A 35 -6.28 -2.16 21.27
C ILE A 35 -7.28 -1.57 22.27
N TRP A 36 -8.42 -1.04 21.79
CA TRP A 36 -9.38 -0.27 22.61
C TRP A 36 -10.78 -0.88 22.66
N GLN A 37 -11.01 -2.02 22.01
CA GLN A 37 -12.35 -2.64 21.87
C GLN A 37 -13.38 -1.71 21.19
N ASP A 38 -12.88 -0.82 20.32
CA ASP A 38 -13.68 0.20 19.65
C ASP A 38 -13.42 0.18 18.14
N PHE A 39 -14.42 -0.25 17.35
CA PHE A 39 -14.34 -0.32 15.89
C PHE A 39 -14.30 1.06 15.21
N SER A 40 -14.78 2.11 15.91
CA SER A 40 -14.81 3.46 15.37
C SER A 40 -13.46 4.19 15.52
N ARG A 41 -12.64 3.74 16.45
CA ARG A 41 -11.36 4.39 16.77
C ARG A 41 -10.28 3.96 15.81
N GLN A 42 -9.77 4.92 15.02
CA GLN A 42 -8.61 4.68 14.16
C GLN A 42 -7.33 5.06 14.89
N PRO A 43 -6.27 4.22 14.83
CA PRO A 43 -5.00 4.58 15.43
C PRO A 43 -4.28 5.63 14.60
N ASP A 44 -3.96 6.75 15.22
CA ASP A 44 -3.06 7.77 14.67
C ASP A 44 -1.62 7.41 15.08
N PHE A 45 -0.95 6.58 14.26
CA PHE A 45 0.46 6.26 14.51
C PHE A 45 1.39 7.44 14.26
N ILE A 46 1.00 8.33 13.38
CA ILE A 46 1.72 9.57 13.09
C ILE A 46 0.72 10.70 13.23
N PRO A 47 0.84 11.51 14.30
CA PRO A 47 0.01 12.70 14.45
C PRO A 47 0.23 13.60 13.23
N ASN A 48 -0.83 13.84 12.49
CA ASN A 48 -0.74 14.68 11.31
C ASN A 48 -1.95 15.60 11.22
N PRO A 49 -1.76 16.85 10.72
CA PRO A 49 -2.84 17.82 10.60
C PRO A 49 -3.88 17.46 9.52
N ILE A 50 -3.64 16.40 8.75
CA ILE A 50 -4.44 16.01 7.57
C ILE A 50 -5.19 14.68 7.83
N GLY A 51 -5.29 14.24 9.10
CA GLY A 51 -5.96 13.00 9.47
C GLY A 51 -5.12 11.73 9.21
N THR A 52 -5.75 10.62 8.83
CA THR A 52 -5.08 9.33 8.64
C THR A 52 -4.32 9.17 7.33
N SER A 53 -4.38 10.15 6.44
CA SER A 53 -3.89 10.08 5.05
C SER A 53 -2.39 9.78 4.94
N ILE A 54 -1.56 10.21 5.91
CA ILE A 54 -0.12 9.87 5.92
C ILE A 54 0.09 8.37 6.09
N ASN A 55 -0.70 7.70 6.94
CA ASN A 55 -0.61 6.25 7.13
C ASN A 55 -0.95 5.51 5.85
N HIS A 56 -1.93 6.00 5.09
CA HIS A 56 -2.31 5.49 3.78
C HIS A 56 -1.17 5.63 2.77
N ALA A 57 -0.58 6.81 2.66
CA ALA A 57 0.55 7.05 1.76
C ALA A 57 1.75 6.13 2.07
N LEU A 58 2.11 5.97 3.34
CA LEU A 58 3.22 5.11 3.76
C LEU A 58 2.93 3.63 3.51
N ALA A 59 1.71 3.16 3.79
CA ALA A 59 1.32 1.78 3.56
C ALA A 59 1.40 1.41 2.07
N PHE A 60 0.86 2.26 1.19
CA PHE A 60 0.91 2.04 -0.25
C PHE A 60 2.30 2.24 -0.83
N PHE A 61 3.09 3.19 -0.31
CA PHE A 61 4.49 3.33 -0.68
C PHE A 61 5.29 2.05 -0.38
N TYR A 62 5.21 1.56 0.85
CA TYR A 62 5.88 0.34 1.27
C TYR A 62 5.45 -0.88 0.45
N LEU A 63 4.13 -1.10 0.30
CA LEU A 63 3.59 -2.21 -0.47
C LEU A 63 4.06 -2.15 -1.93
N SER A 64 4.06 -0.94 -2.52
CA SER A 64 4.47 -0.75 -3.92
C SER A 64 5.97 -1.00 -4.13
N ILE A 65 6.82 -0.59 -3.20
CA ILE A 65 8.26 -0.93 -3.23
C ILE A 65 8.44 -2.45 -3.23
N LEU A 66 7.79 -3.16 -2.32
CA LEU A 66 7.88 -4.63 -2.26
C LEU A 66 7.36 -5.29 -3.54
N GLY A 67 6.21 -4.83 -4.04
CA GLY A 67 5.61 -5.34 -5.27
C GLY A 67 6.54 -5.18 -6.47
N LEU A 68 7.08 -3.97 -6.69
CA LEU A 68 7.96 -3.66 -7.82
C LEU A 68 9.34 -4.35 -7.73
N LEU A 69 9.80 -4.68 -6.52
CA LEU A 69 11.02 -5.46 -6.30
C LEU A 69 10.79 -6.96 -6.42
N SER A 70 9.57 -7.45 -6.18
CA SER A 70 9.21 -8.88 -6.19
C SER A 70 9.20 -9.48 -7.59
N TYR A 71 8.78 -8.70 -8.60
CA TYR A 71 8.56 -9.16 -9.96
C TYR A 71 9.70 -8.76 -10.89
N ARG A 72 10.25 -9.77 -11.63
CA ARG A 72 11.34 -9.56 -12.59
C ARG A 72 10.85 -9.20 -14.00
N THR A 73 9.66 -9.66 -14.39
CA THR A 73 9.32 -9.82 -15.81
C THR A 73 8.27 -8.85 -16.34
N SER A 74 7.49 -8.18 -15.50
CA SER A 74 6.42 -7.31 -15.98
C SER A 74 6.23 -6.08 -15.11
N PHE A 75 7.21 -5.18 -15.16
CA PHE A 75 7.17 -3.91 -14.43
C PHE A 75 5.85 -3.16 -14.69
N ASN A 76 5.45 -3.03 -15.97
CA ASN A 76 4.24 -2.30 -16.33
C ASN A 76 2.96 -2.95 -15.77
N GLN A 77 2.86 -4.28 -15.80
CA GLN A 77 1.70 -4.98 -15.22
C GLN A 77 1.63 -4.77 -13.70
N THR A 78 2.77 -4.83 -13.02
CA THR A 78 2.84 -4.56 -11.58
C THR A 78 2.44 -3.12 -11.27
N VAL A 79 2.89 -2.15 -12.06
CA VAL A 79 2.49 -0.73 -11.94
C VAL A 79 0.99 -0.58 -12.08
N ILE A 80 0.39 -1.14 -13.13
CA ILE A 80 -1.06 -1.06 -13.38
C ILE A 80 -1.82 -1.72 -12.22
N PHE A 81 -1.39 -2.88 -11.76
CA PHE A 81 -2.01 -3.57 -10.63
C PHE A 81 -1.99 -2.73 -9.36
N LEU A 82 -0.83 -2.15 -9.00
CA LEU A 82 -0.68 -1.34 -7.78
C LEU A 82 -1.50 -0.05 -7.83
N LEU A 83 -1.55 0.61 -8.99
CA LEU A 83 -2.41 1.78 -9.19
C LEU A 83 -3.89 1.41 -9.11
N ALA A 84 -4.31 0.33 -9.75
CA ALA A 84 -5.68 -0.15 -9.64
C ALA A 84 -6.03 -0.52 -8.20
N LEU A 85 -5.14 -1.21 -7.49
CA LEU A 85 -5.32 -1.59 -6.10
C LEU A 85 -5.51 -0.37 -5.19
N SER A 86 -4.70 0.69 -5.38
CA SER A 86 -4.77 1.92 -4.58
C SER A 86 -6.12 2.65 -4.75
N ILE A 87 -6.71 2.56 -5.93
CA ILE A 87 -8.02 3.15 -6.21
C ILE A 87 -9.15 2.26 -5.69
N VAL A 88 -9.11 0.98 -6.05
CA VAL A 88 -10.19 0.03 -5.77
C VAL A 88 -10.39 -0.16 -4.27
N LEU A 89 -9.32 -0.26 -3.48
CA LEU A 89 -9.44 -0.42 -2.04
C LEU A 89 -10.13 0.79 -1.37
N GLU A 90 -9.84 1.99 -1.82
CA GLU A 90 -10.51 3.18 -1.29
C GLU A 90 -11.98 3.24 -1.74
N LEU A 91 -12.29 2.83 -2.98
CA LEU A 91 -13.68 2.74 -3.44
C LEU A 91 -14.51 1.71 -2.67
N PHE A 92 -13.89 0.63 -2.19
CA PHE A 92 -14.59 -0.33 -1.34
C PHE A 92 -15.10 0.29 -0.03
N HIS A 93 -14.50 1.36 0.47
CA HIS A 93 -15.01 2.08 1.63
C HIS A 93 -16.41 2.69 1.43
N LEU A 94 -16.91 2.79 0.20
CA LEU A 94 -18.30 3.18 -0.09
C LEU A 94 -19.32 2.11 0.32
N ILE A 95 -18.92 0.85 0.38
CA ILE A 95 -19.82 -0.30 0.61
C ILE A 95 -19.52 -1.06 1.90
N ILE A 96 -18.35 -0.87 2.49
CA ILE A 96 -17.95 -1.55 3.73
C ILE A 96 -18.59 -0.84 4.92
N PRO A 97 -19.31 -1.57 5.82
CA PRO A 97 -19.89 -0.98 7.02
C PRO A 97 -18.84 -0.30 7.90
N ASN A 98 -19.22 0.81 8.53
CA ASN A 98 -18.36 1.59 9.43
C ASN A 98 -17.07 2.14 8.78
N ARG A 99 -17.07 2.24 7.44
CA ARG A 99 -16.04 2.91 6.65
C ARG A 99 -16.67 4.04 5.84
N SER A 100 -15.86 5.05 5.54
CA SER A 100 -16.25 6.15 4.66
C SER A 100 -15.17 6.39 3.62
N PHE A 101 -15.57 6.56 2.38
CA PHE A 101 -14.67 7.01 1.32
C PHE A 101 -14.14 8.41 1.65
N GLN A 102 -12.85 8.59 1.53
CA GLN A 102 -12.20 9.89 1.71
C GLN A 102 -11.29 10.19 0.51
N SER A 103 -11.58 11.30 -0.18
CA SER A 103 -10.76 11.70 -1.33
C SER A 103 -9.29 11.94 -0.97
N LEU A 104 -9.01 12.44 0.24
CA LEU A 104 -7.64 12.62 0.74
C LEU A 104 -6.90 11.29 0.89
N ASP A 105 -7.58 10.24 1.34
CA ASP A 105 -6.99 8.91 1.49
C ASP A 105 -6.73 8.27 0.11
N LEU A 106 -7.65 8.49 -0.85
CA LEU A 106 -7.40 8.10 -2.24
C LEU A 106 -6.15 8.77 -2.83
N PHE A 107 -6.02 10.09 -2.64
CA PHE A 107 -4.83 10.81 -3.09
C PHE A 107 -3.57 10.35 -2.39
N ALA A 108 -3.63 10.06 -1.09
CA ALA A 108 -2.52 9.53 -0.32
C ALA A 108 -2.07 8.15 -0.81
N ASN A 109 -3.02 7.24 -1.07
CA ASN A 109 -2.75 5.92 -1.64
C ASN A 109 -2.02 6.03 -3.00
N LEU A 110 -2.55 6.88 -3.89
CA LEU A 110 -1.95 7.14 -5.21
C LEU A 110 -0.58 7.78 -5.09
N LEU A 111 -0.41 8.78 -4.22
CA LEU A 111 0.86 9.46 -4.02
C LEU A 111 1.94 8.48 -3.54
N GLY A 112 1.62 7.65 -2.53
CA GLY A 112 2.55 6.62 -2.03
C GLY A 112 2.96 5.65 -3.14
N THR A 113 1.99 5.16 -3.91
CA THR A 113 2.24 4.27 -5.05
C THR A 113 3.11 4.92 -6.12
N LEU A 114 2.80 6.15 -6.53
CA LEU A 114 3.54 6.89 -7.56
C LEU A 114 4.99 7.18 -7.14
N LEU A 115 5.21 7.58 -5.90
CA LEU A 115 6.56 7.79 -5.36
C LEU A 115 7.40 6.51 -5.43
N ALA A 116 6.82 5.38 -5.04
CA ALA A 116 7.48 4.08 -5.14
C ALA A 116 7.83 3.71 -6.59
N ILE A 117 6.90 3.93 -7.53
CA ILE A 117 7.12 3.68 -8.97
C ILE A 117 8.29 4.50 -9.48
N VAL A 118 8.31 5.79 -9.20
CA VAL A 118 9.38 6.69 -9.63
C VAL A 118 10.74 6.24 -9.09
N ILE A 119 10.82 5.97 -7.78
CA ILE A 119 12.07 5.52 -7.13
C ILE A 119 12.56 4.22 -7.74
N ILE A 120 11.71 3.21 -7.88
CA ILE A 120 12.10 1.90 -8.43
C ILE A 120 12.42 1.98 -9.91
N PHE A 121 11.72 2.82 -10.67
CA PHE A 121 12.04 3.06 -12.09
C PHE A 121 13.48 3.59 -12.25
N PHE A 122 13.84 4.64 -11.52
CA PHE A 122 15.19 5.19 -11.58
C PHE A 122 16.24 4.22 -11.04
N TYR A 123 15.96 3.53 -9.94
CA TYR A 123 16.85 2.50 -9.40
C TYR A 123 17.16 1.40 -10.43
N LYS A 124 16.13 0.88 -11.11
CA LYS A 124 16.31 -0.16 -12.15
C LYS A 124 17.05 0.38 -13.36
N ARG A 125 16.80 1.63 -13.76
CA ARG A 125 17.48 2.26 -14.88
C ARG A 125 18.97 2.45 -14.61
N LEU A 126 19.33 2.96 -13.44
CA LEU A 126 20.73 3.13 -13.02
C LEU A 126 21.46 1.78 -12.93
N LYS A 127 20.81 0.77 -12.33
CA LYS A 127 21.40 -0.57 -12.17
C LYS A 127 21.66 -1.26 -13.53
N ASN A 128 20.84 -1.02 -14.52
CA ASN A 128 20.97 -1.66 -15.84
C ASN A 128 21.87 -0.88 -16.82
N GLY A 129 22.52 0.21 -16.37
CA GLY A 129 23.46 0.99 -17.17
C GLY A 129 22.86 1.68 -18.41
N LYS A 130 21.55 1.84 -18.46
CA LYS A 130 20.81 2.53 -19.53
C LYS A 130 20.33 3.88 -19.00
N ILE A 131 21.21 4.86 -18.97
CA ILE A 131 20.86 6.28 -18.87
C ILE A 131 20.92 6.86 -20.26
#